data_65cb33eda98285e5467c7257712c21e5
#
_entry.id   65cb33eda98285e5467c7257712c21e5
#
_cell.length_a   1.000
_cell.length_b   1.000
_cell.length_c   1.000
_cell.angle_alpha   90.00
_cell.angle_beta   90.00
_cell.angle_gamma   90.00
#
_symmetry.space_group_name_H-M   'P 1'
#
loop_
_entity.id
_entity.type
_entity.pdbx_description
1 polymer ?
#
loop_
_entity_poly.entity_id
_entity_poly.type
_entity_poly.pdbx_seq_one_letter_code
_entity_poly.pdbx_strand_id
1 'polypeptide(L)'
;MLCFADLPSEIHHRIIFHLDSNRDVAALSSQCKALHSLCDMSNRKKYSRVRITPSISDLDRAFKMLMDILRRRSLGRYVRHIEYRQTISRYCQYDVKPYEPKLSEEDMRLLRNATQRAGFTRALQERVLNMLVRELVVGDRLYGTFSDTRAPATYVTQALTALLVSLSPNLESMAMMPTFYTNFDEDTADSFMHSECPLDLLLRETNENPVDKPYLQNLRRVYMINLGDDHSDDGRLYVAMDFIGCLAILRNLPSLEWIGTDALAEDDNVLPALGPKSSNVSCIAIHHSAVATSYLTPVIRSCRALKEFEYSIGGRGSVNGTQPTFNPKTFFLCVLEHKTTLERLDLDVESHIFSTVYRGPGDFEFDEEDGRAEAQAYWIESPPNSFWDQRGCLKDFEALKSLSIGVHFLLYFATGVNNENDDKIVPLVEYLPPNLEYLCIRGYEKGKRKRNDAQMDALKALLDSDSTSLKEIHGVDECIPNAEDIDFPDNYPDLLWKLPDEWSDEEE
;
A
#
# COMPACT_ATOMS: atom_id res chain seq x y z
N MET A 1 15.60 -26.61 39.98
CA MET A 1 15.35 -26.15 38.62
C MET A 1 14.48 -24.92 38.70
N LEU A 2 14.98 -23.73 38.35
CA LEU A 2 14.16 -22.52 38.36
C LEU A 2 13.11 -22.65 37.24
N CYS A 3 11.84 -22.56 37.60
CA CYS A 3 10.74 -22.54 36.67
C CYS A 3 10.58 -21.13 36.10
N PHE A 4 10.14 -21.00 34.86
CA PHE A 4 9.87 -19.68 34.22
C PHE A 4 8.92 -18.83 35.09
N ALA A 5 7.95 -19.45 35.74
CA ALA A 5 7.00 -18.78 36.64
C ALA A 5 7.64 -18.21 37.92
N ASP A 6 8.85 -18.64 38.30
CA ASP A 6 9.56 -18.19 39.49
C ASP A 6 10.43 -16.94 39.25
N LEU A 7 10.48 -16.46 37.98
CA LEU A 7 11.24 -15.27 37.63
C LEU A 7 10.57 -14.00 38.24
N PRO A 8 11.36 -12.98 38.58
CA PRO A 8 10.82 -11.68 39.00
C PRO A 8 9.90 -11.08 37.92
N SER A 9 8.88 -10.34 38.37
CA SER A 9 7.89 -9.70 37.46
C SER A 9 8.55 -8.79 36.44
N GLU A 10 9.66 -8.14 36.77
CA GLU A 10 10.44 -7.26 35.92
C GLU A 10 11.06 -8.04 34.73
N ILE A 11 11.50 -9.27 34.99
CA ILE A 11 12.06 -10.13 33.95
C ILE A 11 10.94 -10.65 33.05
N HIS A 12 9.79 -11.04 33.62
CA HIS A 12 8.61 -11.39 32.81
C HIS A 12 8.18 -10.24 31.91
N HIS A 13 8.09 -9.01 32.44
CA HIS A 13 7.74 -7.85 31.63
C HIS A 13 8.74 -7.59 30.51
N ARG A 14 10.05 -7.80 30.74
CA ARG A 14 11.07 -7.70 29.69
C ARG A 14 10.87 -8.76 28.62
N ILE A 15 10.65 -10.01 29.02
CA ILE A 15 10.41 -11.11 28.06
C ILE A 15 9.15 -10.82 27.23
N ILE A 16 8.04 -10.46 27.89
CA ILE A 16 6.79 -10.12 27.22
C ILE A 16 6.96 -8.92 26.27
N PHE A 17 7.83 -7.96 26.62
CA PHE A 17 8.15 -6.82 25.78
C PHE A 17 8.88 -7.21 24.50
N HIS A 18 9.71 -8.26 24.53
CA HIS A 18 10.45 -8.75 23.37
C HIS A 18 9.68 -9.80 22.54
N LEU A 19 8.45 -10.14 22.93
CA LEU A 19 7.59 -10.93 22.06
C LEU A 19 7.00 -10.05 20.98
N ASP A 20 7.37 -10.33 19.73
CA ASP A 20 7.02 -9.50 18.58
C ASP A 20 5.53 -9.56 18.24
N SER A 21 4.88 -10.70 18.46
CA SER A 21 3.48 -10.86 18.09
C SER A 21 2.53 -10.92 19.29
N ASN A 22 1.35 -10.32 19.14
CA ASN A 22 0.27 -10.48 20.11
C ASN A 22 -0.18 -11.93 20.24
N ARG A 23 -0.02 -12.76 19.21
CA ARG A 23 -0.29 -14.19 19.22
C ARG A 23 0.62 -14.92 20.21
N ASP A 24 1.91 -14.60 20.23
CA ASP A 24 2.87 -15.21 21.15
C ASP A 24 2.61 -14.78 22.57
N VAL A 25 2.25 -13.49 22.77
CA VAL A 25 1.83 -12.99 24.09
C VAL A 25 0.55 -13.66 24.56
N ALA A 26 -0.43 -13.89 23.67
CA ALA A 26 -1.65 -14.61 24.00
C ALA A 26 -1.35 -16.07 24.35
N ALA A 27 -0.49 -16.73 23.58
CA ALA A 27 -0.04 -18.10 23.88
C ALA A 27 0.66 -18.18 25.26
N LEU A 28 1.50 -17.19 25.58
CA LEU A 28 2.13 -17.09 26.91
C LEU A 28 1.10 -16.84 28.00
N SER A 29 0.13 -15.95 27.76
CA SER A 29 -0.93 -15.61 28.73
C SER A 29 -1.82 -16.80 29.08
N SER A 30 -1.97 -17.75 28.17
CA SER A 30 -2.79 -18.96 28.37
C SER A 30 -2.13 -20.03 29.26
N GLN A 31 -0.83 -19.89 29.56
CA GLN A 31 -0.09 -20.91 30.32
C GLN A 31 -0.45 -20.94 31.80
N CYS A 32 -0.64 -19.79 32.46
CA CYS A 32 -1.08 -19.74 33.85
C CYS A 32 -1.67 -18.36 34.21
N LYS A 33 -2.42 -18.32 35.33
CA LYS A 33 -3.07 -17.08 35.84
C LYS A 33 -2.08 -15.94 36.11
N ALA A 34 -0.88 -16.25 36.61
CA ALA A 34 0.14 -15.24 36.88
C ALA A 34 0.62 -14.58 35.58
N LEU A 35 0.95 -15.35 34.58
CA LEU A 35 1.35 -14.84 33.25
C LEU A 35 0.19 -14.10 32.56
N HIS A 36 -1.04 -14.59 32.72
CA HIS A 36 -2.21 -13.90 32.17
C HIS A 36 -2.34 -12.48 32.71
N SER A 37 -2.15 -12.30 34.02
CA SER A 37 -2.22 -10.97 34.67
C SER A 37 -1.07 -10.04 34.19
N LEU A 38 0.13 -10.61 33.96
CA LEU A 38 1.30 -9.86 33.52
C LEU A 38 1.22 -9.47 32.03
N CYS A 39 0.55 -10.27 31.20
CA CYS A 39 0.42 -10.01 29.77
C CYS A 39 -0.53 -8.84 29.44
N ASP A 40 -1.36 -8.42 30.40
CA ASP A 40 -2.27 -7.26 30.24
C ASP A 40 -3.13 -7.32 28.96
N MET A 41 -3.68 -8.52 28.67
CA MET A 41 -4.34 -8.83 27.40
C MET A 41 -5.52 -7.89 27.09
N SER A 42 -6.26 -7.45 28.11
CA SER A 42 -7.38 -6.52 27.96
C SER A 42 -6.94 -5.16 27.39
N ASN A 43 -5.85 -4.59 27.93
CA ASN A 43 -5.30 -3.34 27.39
C ASN A 43 -4.64 -3.57 26.02
N ARG A 44 -3.95 -4.69 25.83
CA ARG A 44 -3.40 -5.03 24.51
C ARG A 44 -4.49 -5.10 23.44
N LYS A 45 -5.59 -5.80 23.70
CA LYS A 45 -6.73 -5.88 22.78
C LYS A 45 -7.32 -4.48 22.56
N LYS A 46 -7.63 -3.75 23.64
CA LYS A 46 -8.27 -2.42 23.59
C LYS A 46 -7.46 -1.39 22.79
N TYR A 47 -6.12 -1.38 22.94
CA TYR A 47 -5.26 -0.34 22.35
C TYR A 47 -4.49 -0.80 21.12
N SER A 48 -4.54 -2.09 20.71
CA SER A 48 -3.77 -2.60 19.59
C SER A 48 -4.07 -1.93 18.26
N ARG A 49 -5.31 -1.52 18.06
CA ARG A 49 -5.82 -0.92 16.84
C ARG A 49 -6.56 0.37 17.13
N VAL A 50 -6.30 1.36 16.30
CA VAL A 50 -6.93 2.68 16.38
C VAL A 50 -7.50 3.02 15.03
N ARG A 51 -8.80 3.31 14.98
CA ARG A 51 -9.47 3.78 13.80
C ARG A 51 -9.83 5.25 13.98
N ILE A 52 -9.45 6.07 13.03
CA ILE A 52 -9.68 7.51 13.01
C ILE A 52 -10.35 7.84 11.68
N THR A 53 -11.65 7.95 11.72
CA THR A 53 -12.47 8.35 10.57
C THR A 53 -13.14 9.70 10.86
N PRO A 54 -13.69 10.39 9.86
CA PRO A 54 -14.40 11.65 10.08
C PRO A 54 -15.73 11.50 10.81
N SER A 55 -16.11 10.30 11.29
CA SER A 55 -17.30 10.12 12.13
C SER A 55 -17.05 10.67 13.55
N ILE A 56 -18.08 11.27 14.15
CA ILE A 56 -17.99 11.84 15.51
C ILE A 56 -17.61 10.74 16.52
N SER A 57 -18.22 9.55 16.41
CA SER A 57 -17.95 8.44 17.31
C SER A 57 -16.50 7.98 17.29
N ASP A 58 -15.90 7.90 16.09
CA ASP A 58 -14.51 7.50 15.95
C ASP A 58 -13.55 8.60 16.43
N LEU A 59 -13.87 9.87 16.14
CA LEU A 59 -13.08 11.01 16.64
C LEU A 59 -13.09 11.09 18.15
N ASP A 60 -14.26 10.91 18.81
CA ASP A 60 -14.38 10.90 20.25
C ASP A 60 -13.62 9.71 20.88
N ARG A 61 -13.74 8.52 20.25
CA ARG A 61 -13.00 7.31 20.67
C ARG A 61 -11.49 7.53 20.56
N ALA A 62 -11.02 8.04 19.43
CA ALA A 62 -9.61 8.32 19.19
C ALA A 62 -9.07 9.40 20.14
N PHE A 63 -9.83 10.47 20.39
CA PHE A 63 -9.45 11.49 21.35
C PHE A 63 -9.38 10.96 22.79
N LYS A 64 -10.37 10.17 23.20
CA LYS A 64 -10.35 9.49 24.51
C LYS A 64 -9.14 8.57 24.65
N MET A 65 -8.83 7.80 23.61
CA MET A 65 -7.66 6.92 23.59
C MET A 65 -6.36 7.74 23.67
N LEU A 66 -6.26 8.84 22.93
CA LEU A 66 -5.14 9.78 23.03
C LEU A 66 -4.94 10.26 24.47
N MET A 67 -6.02 10.71 25.14
CA MET A 67 -5.96 11.18 26.53
C MET A 67 -5.56 10.08 27.49
N ASP A 68 -6.08 8.86 27.34
CA ASP A 68 -5.67 7.69 28.15
C ASP A 68 -4.16 7.41 27.99
N ILE A 69 -3.63 7.46 26.77
CA ILE A 69 -2.20 7.27 26.47
C ILE A 69 -1.36 8.42 27.06
N LEU A 70 -1.82 9.66 26.97
CA LEU A 70 -1.11 10.80 27.56
C LEU A 70 -1.01 10.73 29.07
N ARG A 71 -2.08 10.29 29.74
CA ARG A 71 -2.10 10.08 31.21
C ARG A 71 -1.26 8.86 31.61
N ARG A 72 -1.24 7.80 30.78
CA ARG A 72 -0.49 6.56 31.03
C ARG A 72 0.29 6.15 29.77
N ARG A 73 1.49 6.69 29.60
CA ARG A 73 2.32 6.51 28.38
C ARG A 73 2.61 5.07 28.00
N SER A 74 2.61 4.16 28.95
CA SER A 74 2.83 2.73 28.67
C SER A 74 1.76 2.14 27.75
N LEU A 75 0.56 2.73 27.67
CA LEU A 75 -0.51 2.27 26.80
C LEU A 75 -0.18 2.48 25.30
N GLY A 76 0.55 3.54 24.95
CA GLY A 76 0.97 3.77 23.57
C GLY A 76 1.86 2.67 22.99
N ARG A 77 2.49 1.86 23.84
CA ARG A 77 3.27 0.69 23.40
C ARG A 77 2.41 -0.45 22.86
N TYR A 78 1.11 -0.45 23.16
CA TYR A 78 0.19 -1.47 22.66
C TYR A 78 -0.39 -1.16 21.29
N VAL A 79 -0.29 0.09 20.83
CA VAL A 79 -0.76 0.48 19.50
C VAL A 79 0.15 -0.12 18.45
N ARG A 80 -0.42 -0.98 17.60
CA ARG A 80 0.27 -1.68 16.52
C ARG A 80 -0.24 -1.28 15.14
N HIS A 81 -1.52 -0.91 15.07
CA HIS A 81 -2.19 -0.62 13.81
C HIS A 81 -2.98 0.67 13.93
N ILE A 82 -2.85 1.55 12.95
CA ILE A 82 -3.64 2.77 12.85
C ILE A 82 -4.31 2.79 11.48
N GLU A 83 -5.63 2.99 11.47
CA GLU A 83 -6.40 3.30 10.28
C GLU A 83 -6.78 4.78 10.31
N TYR A 84 -6.38 5.51 9.27
CA TYR A 84 -6.67 6.91 9.07
C TYR A 84 -7.50 7.11 7.82
N ARG A 85 -8.67 7.72 7.97
CA ARG A 85 -9.49 8.19 6.86
C ARG A 85 -9.81 9.66 7.04
N GLN A 86 -9.88 10.37 5.95
CA GLN A 86 -10.34 11.75 5.94
C GLN A 86 -11.69 11.84 5.26
N THR A 87 -12.38 12.98 5.40
CA THR A 87 -13.62 13.20 4.68
C THR A 87 -13.31 13.51 3.22
N ILE A 88 -14.00 12.81 2.33
CA ILE A 88 -13.94 13.05 0.90
C ILE A 88 -15.17 13.86 0.48
N SER A 89 -16.24 13.78 1.29
CA SER A 89 -17.55 14.33 0.96
C SER A 89 -17.59 15.85 1.05
N ARG A 90 -17.99 16.48 -0.06
CA ARG A 90 -18.33 17.93 -0.11
C ARG A 90 -19.53 18.26 0.77
N TYR A 91 -20.31 17.26 1.15
CA TYR A 91 -21.54 17.38 1.92
C TYR A 91 -21.36 17.12 3.42
N CYS A 92 -20.20 16.65 3.87
CA CYS A 92 -19.91 16.53 5.29
C CYS A 92 -19.64 17.91 5.90
N GLN A 93 -20.68 18.51 6.45
CA GLN A 93 -20.56 19.76 7.19
C GLN A 93 -20.29 19.46 8.66
N TYR A 94 -19.08 19.75 9.10
CA TYR A 94 -18.76 19.75 10.53
C TYR A 94 -18.85 21.19 11.03
N ASP A 95 -19.87 21.50 11.82
CA ASP A 95 -19.92 22.74 12.59
C ASP A 95 -19.06 22.57 13.84
N VAL A 96 -18.05 23.40 13.96
CA VAL A 96 -17.22 23.47 15.16
C VAL A 96 -17.93 24.36 16.17
N LYS A 97 -18.60 23.77 17.14
CA LYS A 97 -19.15 24.55 18.28
C LYS A 97 -18.04 24.89 19.26
N PRO A 98 -18.08 26.11 19.82
CA PRO A 98 -17.24 26.43 20.96
C PRO A 98 -17.63 25.48 22.09
N TYR A 99 -16.68 24.64 22.51
CA TYR A 99 -16.83 23.72 23.63
C TYR A 99 -16.12 24.28 24.84
N GLU A 100 -16.80 24.32 25.98
CA GLU A 100 -16.12 24.49 27.24
C GLU A 100 -15.46 23.17 27.61
N PRO A 101 -14.14 23.06 27.47
CA PRO A 101 -13.47 21.78 27.65
C PRO A 101 -13.60 21.33 29.12
N LYS A 102 -14.20 20.17 29.35
CA LYS A 102 -14.13 19.45 30.62
C LYS A 102 -12.72 18.88 30.88
N LEU A 103 -11.71 19.43 30.22
CA LEU A 103 -10.33 19.03 30.39
C LEU A 103 -9.74 19.79 31.57
N SER A 104 -9.01 19.06 32.43
CA SER A 104 -8.25 19.67 33.51
C SER A 104 -7.06 20.47 32.95
N GLU A 105 -6.51 21.39 33.73
CA GLU A 105 -5.26 22.08 33.38
C GLU A 105 -4.12 21.11 33.10
N GLU A 106 -4.08 19.98 33.82
CA GLU A 106 -3.12 18.92 33.64
C GLU A 106 -3.29 18.25 32.25
N ASP A 107 -4.52 17.94 31.83
CA ASP A 107 -4.80 17.39 30.51
C ASP A 107 -4.35 18.34 29.40
N MET A 108 -4.62 19.64 29.53
CA MET A 108 -4.16 20.66 28.60
C MET A 108 -2.64 20.74 28.55
N ARG A 109 -1.96 20.60 29.69
CA ARG A 109 -0.50 20.53 29.74
C ARG A 109 0.03 19.30 29.02
N LEU A 110 -0.59 18.14 29.20
CA LEU A 110 -0.22 16.90 28.52
C LEU A 110 -0.38 17.03 27.00
N LEU A 111 -1.48 17.59 26.53
CA LEU A 111 -1.72 17.85 25.09
C LEU A 111 -0.68 18.81 24.50
N ARG A 112 -0.38 19.94 25.17
CA ARG A 112 0.68 20.87 24.71
C ARG A 112 2.04 20.16 24.60
N ASN A 113 2.39 19.37 25.60
CA ASN A 113 3.64 18.61 25.55
C ASN A 113 3.66 17.56 24.42
N ALA A 114 2.51 16.96 24.08
CA ALA A 114 2.40 16.01 22.98
C ALA A 114 2.59 16.70 21.63
N THR A 115 1.93 17.85 21.41
CA THR A 115 2.08 18.62 20.14
C THR A 115 3.51 19.11 19.94
N GLN A 116 4.17 19.54 21.02
CA GLN A 116 5.58 19.94 20.97
C GLN A 116 6.51 18.77 20.61
N ARG A 117 6.25 17.58 21.17
CA ARG A 117 7.04 16.36 20.85
C ARG A 117 6.81 15.84 19.45
N ALA A 118 5.62 16.03 18.92
CA ALA A 118 5.32 15.71 17.52
C ALA A 118 6.08 16.63 16.53
N GLY A 119 6.80 17.64 17.02
CA GLY A 119 7.58 18.55 16.20
C GLY A 119 6.78 19.73 15.62
N PHE A 120 5.53 19.94 16.09
CA PHE A 120 4.69 20.99 15.53
C PHE A 120 5.22 22.39 15.87
N THR A 121 5.19 23.29 14.89
CA THR A 121 5.48 24.71 15.11
C THR A 121 4.51 25.32 16.12
N ARG A 122 4.86 26.43 16.75
CA ARG A 122 3.99 27.06 17.75
C ARG A 122 2.61 27.43 17.19
N ALA A 123 2.54 27.93 15.97
CA ALA A 123 1.28 28.27 15.31
C ALA A 123 0.43 27.01 15.08
N LEU A 124 1.05 25.93 14.59
CA LEU A 124 0.39 24.65 14.39
C LEU A 124 -0.08 24.03 15.71
N GLN A 125 0.73 24.09 16.79
CA GLN A 125 0.35 23.64 18.11
C GLN A 125 -0.93 24.32 18.63
N GLU A 126 -0.99 25.66 18.57
CA GLU A 126 -2.15 26.42 19.00
C GLU A 126 -3.40 26.06 18.18
N ARG A 127 -3.22 25.90 16.86
CA ARG A 127 -4.31 25.52 15.96
C ARG A 127 -4.83 24.11 16.27
N VAL A 128 -3.94 23.12 16.38
CA VAL A 128 -4.30 21.74 16.74
C VAL A 128 -5.01 21.70 18.09
N LEU A 129 -4.48 22.36 19.10
CA LEU A 129 -5.10 22.39 20.44
C LEU A 129 -6.50 23.01 20.39
N ASN A 130 -6.65 24.15 19.73
CA ASN A 130 -7.95 24.80 19.58
C ASN A 130 -8.96 23.89 18.89
N MET A 131 -8.56 23.11 17.90
CA MET A 131 -9.46 22.21 17.18
C MET A 131 -9.80 20.96 18.00
N LEU A 132 -8.82 20.36 18.69
CA LEU A 132 -9.04 19.15 19.48
C LEU A 132 -9.92 19.36 20.69
N VAL A 133 -9.97 20.57 21.25
CA VAL A 133 -10.80 20.89 22.43
C VAL A 133 -12.17 21.46 22.08
N ARG A 134 -12.52 21.56 20.81
CA ARG A 134 -13.84 22.00 20.34
C ARG A 134 -14.75 20.80 20.11
N GLU A 135 -16.03 20.98 20.43
CA GLU A 135 -17.04 19.99 20.09
C GLU A 135 -17.32 20.02 18.58
N LEU A 136 -17.15 18.88 17.91
CA LEU A 136 -17.52 18.70 16.52
C LEU A 136 -18.99 18.30 16.45
N VAL A 137 -19.78 19.02 15.67
CA VAL A 137 -21.19 18.72 15.45
C VAL A 137 -21.40 18.50 13.97
N VAL A 138 -21.99 17.36 13.59
CA VAL A 138 -22.49 17.17 12.23
C VAL A 138 -23.73 18.02 12.06
N GLY A 139 -23.67 19.02 11.20
CA GLY A 139 -24.81 19.87 10.88
C GLY A 139 -25.61 19.32 9.72
N ASP A 140 -26.89 19.02 9.93
CA ASP A 140 -27.88 18.79 8.87
C ASP A 140 -28.26 20.13 8.20
N ARG A 141 -27.32 20.83 7.58
CA ARG A 141 -27.67 22.03 6.83
C ARG A 141 -27.71 21.74 5.33
N LEU A 142 -28.92 21.50 4.90
CA LEU A 142 -29.38 21.61 3.52
C LEU A 142 -29.10 23.01 2.97
N TYR A 143 -28.36 23.06 1.84
CA TYR A 143 -28.37 24.13 0.85
C TYR A 143 -28.08 25.59 1.32
N GLY A 144 -26.88 26.00 1.19
CA GLY A 144 -26.57 27.41 1.16
C GLY A 144 -25.18 27.81 1.64
N THR A 145 -24.39 28.29 0.71
CA THR A 145 -23.03 28.84 0.82
C THR A 145 -21.93 27.78 1.02
N PHE A 146 -21.19 27.57 -0.03
CA PHE A 146 -19.97 26.75 -0.11
C PHE A 146 -18.81 27.35 0.69
N SER A 147 -18.92 27.39 2.01
CA SER A 147 -17.71 27.54 2.83
C SER A 147 -17.13 26.16 3.05
N ASP A 148 -15.90 25.95 2.69
CA ASP A 148 -15.21 24.66 2.74
C ASP A 148 -15.11 24.14 4.18
N THR A 149 -16.09 23.33 4.59
CA THR A 149 -16.18 22.73 5.93
C THR A 149 -15.40 21.42 6.04
N ARG A 150 -14.85 20.92 4.92
CA ARG A 150 -13.99 19.72 4.89
C ARG A 150 -12.68 19.93 5.63
N ALA A 151 -12.12 21.13 5.49
CA ALA A 151 -10.85 21.48 6.10
C ALA A 151 -10.78 21.18 7.62
N PRO A 152 -11.77 21.58 8.44
CA PRO A 152 -11.72 21.31 9.87
C PRO A 152 -11.70 19.83 10.23
N ALA A 153 -12.55 19.01 9.61
CA ALA A 153 -12.64 17.58 9.92
C ALA A 153 -11.39 16.82 9.51
N THR A 154 -10.90 17.06 8.29
CA THR A 154 -9.63 16.49 7.81
C THR A 154 -8.47 16.90 8.71
N TYR A 155 -8.44 18.14 9.14
CA TYR A 155 -7.39 18.65 10.01
C TYR A 155 -7.41 17.97 11.39
N VAL A 156 -8.58 17.77 11.99
CA VAL A 156 -8.73 17.06 13.27
C VAL A 156 -8.33 15.60 13.16
N THR A 157 -8.76 14.90 12.10
CA THR A 157 -8.36 13.51 11.86
C THR A 157 -6.85 13.38 11.68
N GLN A 158 -6.23 14.28 10.92
CA GLN A 158 -4.77 14.33 10.77
C GLN A 158 -4.05 14.64 12.08
N ALA A 159 -4.55 15.60 12.86
CA ALA A 159 -3.96 15.98 14.13
C ALA A 159 -4.00 14.83 15.15
N LEU A 160 -5.15 14.15 15.28
CA LEU A 160 -5.28 12.97 16.14
C LEU A 160 -4.35 11.85 15.70
N THR A 161 -4.29 11.58 14.40
CA THR A 161 -3.42 10.53 13.84
C THR A 161 -1.95 10.85 14.10
N ALA A 162 -1.50 12.08 13.83
CA ALA A 162 -0.13 12.50 14.06
C ALA A 162 0.28 12.37 15.53
N LEU A 163 -0.59 12.80 16.46
CA LEU A 163 -0.32 12.66 17.89
C LEU A 163 -0.27 11.20 18.33
N LEU A 164 -1.21 10.37 17.88
CA LEU A 164 -1.22 8.94 18.21
C LEU A 164 0.00 8.22 17.63
N VAL A 165 0.40 8.50 16.39
CA VAL A 165 1.62 7.99 15.78
C VAL A 165 2.84 8.37 16.61
N SER A 166 2.97 9.65 17.03
CA SER A 166 4.11 10.13 17.83
C SER A 166 4.21 9.48 19.22
N LEU A 167 3.11 8.91 19.72
CA LEU A 167 3.02 8.24 21.02
C LEU A 167 3.06 6.71 20.94
N SER A 168 3.12 6.15 19.72
CA SER A 168 3.03 4.72 19.42
C SER A 168 4.36 4.16 18.91
N PRO A 169 5.37 3.92 19.78
CA PRO A 169 6.70 3.51 19.35
C PRO A 169 6.73 2.13 18.67
N ASN A 170 5.71 1.31 18.87
CA ASN A 170 5.62 -0.05 18.35
C ASN A 170 4.60 -0.16 17.21
N LEU A 171 4.30 0.93 16.52
CA LEU A 171 3.42 0.93 15.37
C LEU A 171 4.02 0.10 14.23
N GLU A 172 3.29 -0.92 13.78
CA GLU A 172 3.74 -1.90 12.77
C GLU A 172 3.07 -1.71 11.41
N SER A 173 1.82 -1.27 11.41
CA SER A 173 1.12 -1.01 10.16
C SER A 173 0.21 0.22 10.21
N MET A 174 0.04 0.84 9.06
CA MET A 174 -0.95 1.89 8.84
C MET A 174 -1.78 1.58 7.61
N ALA A 175 -3.09 1.81 7.72
CA ALA A 175 -3.95 1.99 6.56
C ALA A 175 -4.32 3.47 6.51
N MET A 176 -4.00 4.18 5.44
CA MET A 176 -4.17 5.62 5.41
C MET A 176 -4.57 6.14 4.05
N MET A 177 -5.42 7.15 4.04
CA MET A 177 -5.65 7.96 2.84
C MET A 177 -4.45 8.88 2.60
N PRO A 178 -4.23 9.35 1.35
CA PRO A 178 -3.25 10.38 1.06
C PRO A 178 -3.40 11.57 2.00
N THR A 179 -2.29 12.09 2.51
CA THR A 179 -2.31 13.24 3.44
C THR A 179 -2.36 14.57 2.73
N PHE A 180 -2.20 14.55 1.40
CA PHE A 180 -2.26 15.70 0.51
C PHE A 180 -3.28 15.43 -0.60
N TYR A 181 -3.90 16.49 -1.11
CA TYR A 181 -4.80 16.42 -2.24
C TYR A 181 -4.17 17.06 -3.47
N THR A 182 -4.32 16.40 -4.60
CA THR A 182 -3.90 16.93 -5.90
C THR A 182 -5.04 17.63 -6.64
N ASN A 183 -6.31 17.32 -6.33
CA ASN A 183 -7.49 17.70 -7.09
C ASN A 183 -8.31 18.85 -6.44
N PHE A 184 -7.68 19.92 -5.95
CA PHE A 184 -8.42 21.12 -5.65
C PHE A 184 -8.43 22.04 -6.87
N ASP A 185 -9.64 22.43 -7.31
CA ASP A 185 -9.79 23.52 -8.27
C ASP A 185 -8.95 24.72 -7.81
N GLU A 186 -8.05 25.17 -8.67
CA GLU A 186 -7.14 26.30 -8.41
C GLU A 186 -7.87 27.54 -7.92
N ASP A 187 -9.15 27.69 -8.26
CA ASP A 187 -10.01 28.82 -7.88
C ASP A 187 -10.49 28.79 -6.40
N THR A 188 -10.37 27.64 -5.70
CA THR A 188 -10.71 27.50 -4.27
C THR A 188 -9.48 27.31 -3.39
N ALA A 189 -8.30 27.51 -3.96
CA ALA A 189 -7.02 27.41 -3.28
C ALA A 189 -6.91 28.42 -2.14
N ASP A 190 -7.62 28.17 -1.06
CA ASP A 190 -7.21 28.65 0.24
C ASP A 190 -5.83 27.99 0.48
N SER A 191 -4.77 28.76 0.22
CA SER A 191 -3.36 28.37 0.37
C SER A 191 -3.02 27.78 1.75
N PHE A 192 -4.03 27.69 2.61
CA PHE A 192 -4.03 27.12 3.95
C PHE A 192 -3.90 25.59 3.99
N MET A 193 -4.33 24.88 2.93
CA MET A 193 -4.49 23.42 3.00
C MET A 193 -3.21 22.65 2.68
N HIS A 194 -2.31 23.21 1.88
CA HIS A 194 -1.14 22.49 1.40
C HIS A 194 0.10 22.56 2.28
N SER A 195 0.22 23.57 3.14
CA SER A 195 1.49 23.82 3.84
C SER A 195 1.53 23.37 5.30
N GLU A 196 0.42 22.96 5.92
CA GLU A 196 0.38 22.77 7.37
C GLU A 196 -0.51 21.61 7.86
N CYS A 197 -0.73 20.56 7.05
CA CYS A 197 -1.44 19.37 7.51
C CYS A 197 -0.60 18.57 8.53
N PRO A 198 -1.10 18.36 9.75
CA PRO A 198 -0.30 17.81 10.85
C PRO A 198 0.33 16.45 10.57
N LEU A 199 -0.40 15.55 9.92
CA LEU A 199 0.11 14.21 9.60
C LEU A 199 1.10 14.26 8.45
N ASP A 200 0.84 15.04 7.41
CA ASP A 200 1.75 15.19 6.28
C ASP A 200 3.11 15.75 6.73
N LEU A 201 3.09 16.80 7.54
CA LEU A 201 4.32 17.37 8.12
C LEU A 201 5.09 16.34 8.95
N LEU A 202 4.40 15.61 9.83
CA LEU A 202 5.03 14.60 10.67
C LEU A 202 5.67 13.49 9.82
N LEU A 203 5.01 13.02 8.77
CA LEU A 203 5.52 11.98 7.88
C LEU A 203 6.73 12.49 7.08
N ARG A 204 6.64 13.68 6.48
CA ARG A 204 7.74 14.30 5.70
C ARG A 204 8.97 14.53 6.56
N GLU A 205 8.81 15.18 7.72
CA GLU A 205 9.93 15.40 8.64
C GLU A 205 10.58 14.09 9.12
N THR A 206 9.77 13.07 9.38
CA THR A 206 10.29 11.76 9.79
C THR A 206 11.01 11.07 8.64
N ASN A 207 10.47 11.15 7.42
CA ASN A 207 11.08 10.58 6.22
C ASN A 207 12.41 11.27 5.85
N GLU A 208 12.53 12.59 6.10
CA GLU A 208 13.77 13.33 5.89
C GLU A 208 14.84 13.00 6.96
N ASN A 209 14.43 12.80 8.21
CA ASN A 209 15.31 12.57 9.35
C ASN A 209 14.89 11.35 10.18
N PRO A 210 14.88 10.14 9.60
CA PRO A 210 14.27 8.97 10.25
C PRO A 210 15.03 8.52 11.50
N VAL A 211 16.32 8.81 11.62
CA VAL A 211 17.14 8.40 12.79
C VAL A 211 16.85 9.27 14.01
N ASP A 212 16.46 10.52 13.81
CA ASP A 212 16.26 11.49 14.90
C ASP A 212 14.89 11.40 15.55
N LYS A 213 13.95 10.70 14.93
CA LYS A 213 12.56 10.58 15.43
C LYS A 213 12.34 9.24 16.11
N PRO A 214 11.76 9.21 17.33
CA PRO A 214 11.53 7.97 18.07
C PRO A 214 10.29 7.17 17.62
N TYR A 215 9.51 7.68 16.68
CA TYR A 215 8.30 7.06 16.15
C TYR A 215 8.49 6.59 14.71
N LEU A 216 7.59 5.73 14.21
CA LEU A 216 7.63 5.08 12.90
C LEU A 216 8.86 4.17 12.67
N GLN A 217 9.65 3.90 13.71
CA GLN A 217 10.85 3.05 13.60
C GLN A 217 10.50 1.58 13.31
N ASN A 218 9.32 1.13 13.73
CA ASN A 218 8.85 -0.24 13.57
C ASN A 218 7.74 -0.38 12.51
N LEU A 219 7.42 0.69 11.79
CA LEU A 219 6.40 0.66 10.74
C LEU A 219 6.89 -0.17 9.57
N ARG A 220 6.25 -1.32 9.33
CA ARG A 220 6.63 -2.29 8.28
C ARG A 220 5.70 -2.26 7.08
N ARG A 221 4.42 -1.94 7.29
CA ARG A 221 3.40 -2.04 6.25
C ARG A 221 2.55 -0.79 6.20
N VAL A 222 2.33 -0.28 5.00
CA VAL A 222 1.40 0.82 4.75
C VAL A 222 0.46 0.43 3.61
N TYR A 223 -0.82 0.47 3.90
CA TYR A 223 -1.85 0.36 2.88
C TYR A 223 -2.42 1.74 2.58
N MET A 224 -2.34 2.16 1.32
CA MET A 224 -2.92 3.41 0.88
C MET A 224 -4.39 3.17 0.53
N ILE A 225 -5.27 3.73 1.37
CA ILE A 225 -6.72 3.66 1.16
C ILE A 225 -7.08 4.59 0.01
N ASN A 226 -7.59 4.03 -1.05
CA ASN A 226 -8.04 4.75 -2.23
C ASN A 226 -9.57 4.75 -2.27
N LEU A 227 -10.19 5.88 -1.90
CA LEU A 227 -11.63 6.07 -1.89
C LEU A 227 -11.98 7.19 -2.86
N GLY A 228 -13.03 6.99 -3.65
CA GLY A 228 -13.54 7.97 -4.59
C GLY A 228 -14.07 9.24 -3.92
N ASP A 229 -14.12 10.32 -4.66
CA ASP A 229 -14.79 11.56 -4.28
C ASP A 229 -16.32 11.37 -4.35
N ASP A 230 -17.10 12.16 -3.61
CA ASP A 230 -18.56 12.06 -3.42
C ASP A 230 -19.41 11.90 -4.70
N HIS A 231 -18.88 12.32 -5.84
CA HIS A 231 -19.56 12.15 -7.13
C HIS A 231 -19.30 10.79 -7.78
N SER A 232 -18.33 10.04 -7.25
CA SER A 232 -17.93 8.71 -7.71
C SER A 232 -17.79 7.73 -6.54
N ASP A 233 -18.65 7.85 -5.52
CA ASP A 233 -18.72 6.89 -4.39
C ASP A 233 -19.07 5.46 -4.85
N ASP A 234 -19.01 5.25 -6.16
CA ASP A 234 -19.11 3.95 -6.76
C ASP A 234 -17.77 3.23 -6.63
N GLY A 235 -17.60 2.47 -5.54
CA GLY A 235 -16.41 1.65 -5.30
C GLY A 235 -16.15 0.61 -6.39
N ARG A 236 -16.96 0.62 -7.46
CA ARG A 236 -16.78 -0.17 -8.67
C ARG A 236 -15.89 0.51 -9.72
N LEU A 237 -15.51 1.76 -9.50
CA LEU A 237 -14.66 2.52 -10.44
C LEU A 237 -13.23 2.62 -9.93
N TYR A 238 -12.31 2.79 -10.87
CA TYR A 238 -10.94 3.18 -10.55
C TYR A 238 -10.91 4.63 -10.06
N VAL A 239 -10.07 4.90 -9.08
CA VAL A 239 -9.96 6.20 -8.41
C VAL A 239 -8.57 6.79 -8.58
N ALA A 240 -8.49 8.02 -9.03
CA ALA A 240 -7.23 8.74 -9.18
C ALA A 240 -6.57 9.03 -7.83
N MET A 241 -5.29 8.68 -7.68
CA MET A 241 -4.50 8.93 -6.49
C MET A 241 -3.02 9.09 -6.83
N ASP A 242 -2.37 10.08 -6.23
CA ASP A 242 -0.90 10.22 -6.31
C ASP A 242 -0.19 9.19 -5.40
N PHE A 243 -0.12 7.94 -5.86
CA PHE A 243 0.61 6.87 -5.15
C PHE A 243 2.12 7.11 -5.15
N ILE A 244 2.66 7.76 -6.18
CA ILE A 244 4.09 8.12 -6.26
C ILE A 244 4.45 9.10 -5.15
N GLY A 245 3.65 10.14 -4.93
CA GLY A 245 3.83 11.08 -3.83
C GLY A 245 3.66 10.42 -2.46
N CYS A 246 2.68 9.52 -2.31
CA CYS A 246 2.51 8.73 -1.09
C CYS A 246 3.75 7.88 -0.77
N LEU A 247 4.32 7.21 -1.75
CA LEU A 247 5.56 6.45 -1.57
C LEU A 247 6.74 7.39 -1.24
N ALA A 248 6.81 8.55 -1.87
CA ALA A 248 7.89 9.51 -1.67
C ALA A 248 7.99 10.02 -0.23
N ILE A 249 6.88 10.25 0.46
CA ILE A 249 6.85 10.71 1.88
C ILE A 249 7.13 9.59 2.88
N LEU A 250 7.21 8.34 2.45
CA LEU A 250 7.42 7.17 3.30
C LEU A 250 8.74 6.43 3.01
N ARG A 251 9.38 6.68 1.88
CA ARG A 251 10.45 5.87 1.27
C ARG A 251 11.67 5.60 2.14
N ASN A 252 12.03 6.52 3.07
CA ASN A 252 13.21 6.40 3.92
C ASN A 252 12.93 5.82 5.30
N LEU A 253 11.67 5.50 5.64
CA LEU A 253 11.35 4.89 6.93
C LEU A 253 12.13 3.58 7.08
N PRO A 254 12.83 3.36 8.23
CA PRO A 254 13.88 2.35 8.31
C PRO A 254 13.39 0.92 8.23
N SER A 255 12.17 0.65 8.70
CA SER A 255 11.58 -0.70 8.74
C SER A 255 10.48 -0.92 7.71
N LEU A 256 10.19 0.08 6.86
CA LEU A 256 9.11 -0.03 5.89
C LEU A 256 9.49 -1.01 4.78
N GLU A 257 8.79 -2.13 4.75
CA GLU A 257 9.02 -3.23 3.81
C GLU A 257 7.94 -3.29 2.73
N TRP A 258 6.68 -3.01 3.08
CA TRP A 258 5.53 -3.24 2.22
C TRP A 258 4.66 -1.98 2.06
N ILE A 259 4.26 -1.70 0.83
CA ILE A 259 3.24 -0.72 0.49
C ILE A 259 2.25 -1.31 -0.51
N GLY A 260 0.96 -1.01 -0.33
CA GLY A 260 -0.06 -1.48 -1.25
C GLY A 260 -1.25 -0.55 -1.37
N THR A 261 -2.04 -0.77 -2.42
CA THR A 261 -3.30 -0.07 -2.70
C THR A 261 -4.21 -0.90 -3.60
N ASP A 262 -5.47 -0.51 -3.66
CA ASP A 262 -6.47 -1.04 -4.58
C ASP A 262 -7.11 0.10 -5.38
N ALA A 263 -7.72 -0.24 -6.51
CA ALA A 263 -8.55 0.65 -7.30
C ALA A 263 -7.84 1.88 -7.86
N LEU A 264 -6.52 1.83 -8.00
CA LEU A 264 -5.71 2.97 -8.43
C LEU A 264 -5.94 3.30 -9.91
N ALA A 265 -6.29 4.56 -10.19
CA ALA A 265 -6.09 5.19 -11.49
C ALA A 265 -4.98 6.25 -11.38
N GLU A 266 -4.41 6.61 -12.52
CA GLU A 266 -3.43 7.69 -12.58
C GLU A 266 -4.08 9.04 -12.25
N ASP A 267 -3.38 9.85 -11.49
CA ASP A 267 -3.71 11.25 -11.29
C ASP A 267 -2.88 12.10 -12.27
N ASP A 268 -3.54 12.90 -13.07
CA ASP A 268 -2.91 13.75 -14.10
C ASP A 268 -1.95 14.80 -13.49
N ASN A 269 -2.06 15.08 -12.20
CA ASN A 269 -1.25 16.09 -11.50
C ASN A 269 -0.05 15.52 -10.75
N VAL A 270 0.27 14.23 -10.93
CA VAL A 270 1.40 13.60 -10.25
C VAL A 270 2.72 14.21 -10.71
N LEU A 271 3.50 14.69 -9.74
CA LEU A 271 4.84 15.19 -10.00
C LEU A 271 5.88 14.08 -9.84
N PRO A 272 6.94 14.06 -10.67
CA PRO A 272 8.05 13.15 -10.47
C PRO A 272 8.68 13.35 -9.08
N ALA A 273 8.61 12.34 -8.22
CA ALA A 273 9.05 12.43 -6.82
C ALA A 273 10.02 11.31 -6.40
N LEU A 274 10.16 10.26 -7.24
CA LEU A 274 10.95 9.07 -6.91
C LEU A 274 12.19 8.98 -7.80
N GLY A 275 13.36 9.05 -7.18
CA GLY A 275 14.62 8.71 -7.84
C GLY A 275 14.89 7.19 -7.80
N PRO A 276 15.76 6.68 -8.69
CA PRO A 276 16.12 5.27 -8.67
C PRO A 276 16.82 4.89 -7.36
N LYS A 277 16.49 3.70 -6.82
CA LYS A 277 17.08 3.14 -5.58
C LYS A 277 16.98 4.09 -4.36
N SER A 278 15.90 4.88 -4.31
CA SER A 278 15.68 5.87 -3.23
C SER A 278 14.79 5.36 -2.10
N SER A 279 14.16 4.17 -2.24
CA SER A 279 13.17 3.64 -1.28
C SER A 279 13.68 2.39 -0.56
N ASN A 280 13.33 2.27 0.73
CA ASN A 280 13.54 1.04 1.53
C ASN A 280 12.46 -0.01 1.30
N VAL A 281 11.34 0.35 0.65
CA VAL A 281 10.26 -0.58 0.32
C VAL A 281 10.79 -1.70 -0.56
N SER A 282 10.42 -2.94 -0.24
CA SER A 282 10.81 -4.14 -0.96
C SER A 282 9.64 -4.98 -1.48
N CYS A 283 8.43 -4.70 -1.01
CA CYS A 283 7.22 -5.39 -1.42
C CYS A 283 6.16 -4.36 -1.83
N ILE A 284 5.66 -4.46 -3.05
CA ILE A 284 4.65 -3.56 -3.61
C ILE A 284 3.47 -4.40 -4.10
N ALA A 285 2.24 -4.01 -3.70
CA ALA A 285 1.02 -4.65 -4.14
C ALA A 285 0.01 -3.60 -4.61
N ILE A 286 -0.35 -3.64 -5.89
CA ILE A 286 -1.30 -2.72 -6.53
C ILE A 286 -2.35 -3.59 -7.21
N HIS A 287 -3.53 -3.71 -6.61
CA HIS A 287 -4.56 -4.63 -7.10
C HIS A 287 -5.76 -3.89 -7.68
N HIS A 288 -6.47 -4.55 -8.60
CA HIS A 288 -7.67 -4.01 -9.23
C HIS A 288 -7.49 -2.55 -9.69
N SER A 289 -6.39 -2.28 -10.42
CA SER A 289 -5.92 -0.93 -10.71
C SER A 289 -5.66 -0.75 -12.19
N ALA A 290 -5.79 0.47 -12.68
CA ALA A 290 -5.64 0.81 -14.09
C ALA A 290 -4.59 1.92 -14.23
N VAL A 291 -3.30 1.53 -14.25
CA VAL A 291 -2.18 2.46 -14.39
C VAL A 291 -1.22 1.99 -15.49
N ALA A 292 -0.67 2.93 -16.25
CA ALA A 292 0.26 2.65 -17.34
C ALA A 292 1.63 2.18 -16.82
N THR A 293 2.40 1.54 -17.69
CA THR A 293 3.77 1.14 -17.38
C THR A 293 4.65 2.34 -17.01
N SER A 294 4.43 3.50 -17.63
CA SER A 294 5.12 4.75 -17.31
C SER A 294 4.97 5.15 -15.84
N TYR A 295 3.79 4.93 -15.28
CA TYR A 295 3.51 5.17 -13.86
C TYR A 295 4.14 4.12 -12.93
N LEU A 296 4.12 2.83 -13.31
CA LEU A 296 4.71 1.74 -12.50
C LEU A 296 6.24 1.80 -12.47
N THR A 297 6.86 2.26 -13.54
CA THR A 297 8.31 2.26 -13.70
C THR A 297 9.07 3.02 -12.62
N PRO A 298 8.75 4.30 -12.28
CA PRO A 298 9.43 4.99 -11.18
C PRO A 298 9.18 4.33 -9.82
N VAL A 299 8.02 3.72 -9.62
CA VAL A 299 7.69 2.99 -8.38
C VAL A 299 8.61 1.78 -8.22
N ILE A 300 8.72 0.93 -9.25
CA ILE A 300 9.59 -0.26 -9.25
C ILE A 300 11.05 0.14 -9.08
N ARG A 301 11.54 1.08 -9.90
CA ARG A 301 12.94 1.51 -9.89
C ARG A 301 13.35 2.26 -8.63
N SER A 302 12.39 2.85 -7.89
CA SER A 302 12.68 3.50 -6.61
C SER A 302 13.17 2.53 -5.55
N CYS A 303 12.82 1.26 -5.62
CA CYS A 303 13.21 0.24 -4.66
C CYS A 303 14.71 -0.04 -4.72
N ARG A 304 15.38 -0.08 -3.56
CA ARG A 304 16.78 -0.52 -3.47
C ARG A 304 16.94 -2.01 -3.75
N ALA A 305 15.96 -2.80 -3.29
CA ALA A 305 15.91 -4.25 -3.44
C ALA A 305 14.46 -4.70 -3.45
N LEU A 306 13.83 -4.72 -4.62
CA LEU A 306 12.47 -5.23 -4.77
C LEU A 306 12.49 -6.75 -4.61
N LYS A 307 11.65 -7.27 -3.71
CA LYS A 307 11.48 -8.70 -3.43
C LYS A 307 10.16 -9.24 -3.93
N GLU A 308 9.10 -8.44 -3.78
CA GLU A 308 7.76 -8.85 -4.19
C GLU A 308 7.11 -7.72 -4.97
N PHE A 309 6.54 -8.06 -6.11
CA PHE A 309 5.75 -7.15 -6.92
C PHE A 309 4.47 -7.84 -7.37
N GLU A 310 3.34 -7.23 -7.00
CA GLU A 310 2.02 -7.69 -7.39
C GLU A 310 1.29 -6.53 -8.08
N TYR A 311 0.81 -6.78 -9.30
CA TYR A 311 -0.01 -5.85 -10.04
C TYR A 311 -1.11 -6.58 -10.79
N SER A 312 -2.35 -6.23 -10.52
CA SER A 312 -3.50 -6.72 -11.26
C SER A 312 -4.40 -5.58 -11.71
N ILE A 313 -4.92 -5.73 -12.91
CA ILE A 313 -6.01 -4.89 -13.45
C ILE A 313 -7.36 -5.53 -13.11
N GLY A 314 -8.43 -4.92 -13.57
CA GLY A 314 -9.75 -5.53 -13.67
C GLY A 314 -10.61 -5.48 -12.42
N GLY A 315 -11.83 -6.00 -12.55
CA GLY A 315 -12.83 -6.00 -11.50
C GLY A 315 -13.45 -4.63 -11.22
N ARG A 316 -13.06 -3.58 -11.97
CA ARG A 316 -13.58 -2.20 -11.85
C ARG A 316 -13.73 -1.58 -13.24
N GLY A 317 -14.52 -0.53 -13.31
CA GLY A 317 -14.73 0.24 -14.53
C GLY A 317 -13.88 1.51 -14.56
N SER A 318 -13.56 1.98 -15.77
CA SER A 318 -12.95 3.30 -15.98
C SER A 318 -14.04 4.36 -16.12
N VAL A 319 -13.92 5.48 -15.41
CA VAL A 319 -14.85 6.62 -15.51
C VAL A 319 -14.94 7.17 -16.94
N ASN A 320 -13.84 7.19 -17.65
CA ASN A 320 -13.72 7.77 -18.99
C ASN A 320 -13.65 6.71 -20.11
N GLY A 321 -13.74 5.41 -19.78
CA GLY A 321 -13.58 4.33 -20.74
C GLY A 321 -12.17 4.24 -21.37
N THR A 322 -11.21 4.98 -20.82
CA THR A 322 -9.80 4.91 -21.26
C THR A 322 -9.09 3.82 -20.50
N GLN A 323 -8.32 3.02 -21.21
CA GLN A 323 -7.46 2.01 -20.62
C GLN A 323 -6.01 2.50 -20.70
N PRO A 324 -5.23 2.32 -19.62
CA PRO A 324 -3.83 2.70 -19.61
C PRO A 324 -3.02 1.82 -20.58
N THR A 325 -1.97 2.38 -21.13
CA THR A 325 -1.06 1.63 -22.00
C THR A 325 -0.10 0.79 -21.16
N PHE A 326 -0.15 -0.53 -21.31
CA PHE A 326 0.84 -1.40 -20.70
C PHE A 326 1.90 -1.83 -21.72
N ASN A 327 3.15 -1.41 -21.50
CA ASN A 327 4.30 -1.78 -22.33
C ASN A 327 5.12 -2.89 -21.67
N PRO A 328 5.04 -4.15 -22.15
CA PRO A 328 5.71 -5.29 -21.53
C PRO A 328 7.22 -5.19 -21.52
N LYS A 329 7.83 -4.62 -22.58
CA LYS A 329 9.27 -4.47 -22.68
C LYS A 329 9.81 -3.53 -21.60
N THR A 330 9.21 -2.34 -21.49
CA THR A 330 9.58 -1.35 -20.48
C THR A 330 9.40 -1.90 -19.07
N PHE A 331 8.27 -2.57 -18.80
CA PHE A 331 8.04 -3.24 -17.53
C PHE A 331 9.11 -4.29 -17.23
N PHE A 332 9.40 -5.16 -18.20
CA PHE A 332 10.41 -6.22 -18.01
C PHE A 332 11.80 -5.66 -17.74
N LEU A 333 12.20 -4.59 -18.44
CA LEU A 333 13.48 -3.91 -18.18
C LEU A 333 13.55 -3.36 -16.76
N CYS A 334 12.44 -2.85 -16.20
CA CYS A 334 12.40 -2.37 -14.82
C CYS A 334 12.57 -3.50 -13.79
N VAL A 335 11.83 -4.61 -13.96
CA VAL A 335 11.96 -5.74 -13.02
C VAL A 335 13.29 -6.47 -13.17
N LEU A 336 13.92 -6.40 -14.36
CA LEU A 336 15.25 -6.96 -14.60
C LEU A 336 16.34 -6.27 -13.76
N GLU A 337 16.18 -5.00 -13.40
CA GLU A 337 17.08 -4.31 -12.45
C GLU A 337 17.09 -5.00 -11.06
N HIS A 338 16.06 -5.81 -10.76
CA HIS A 338 15.88 -6.54 -9.49
C HIS A 338 16.04 -8.06 -9.61
N LYS A 339 16.62 -8.57 -10.69
CA LYS A 339 16.73 -10.01 -10.98
C LYS A 339 17.39 -10.84 -9.88
N THR A 340 18.25 -10.24 -9.05
CA THR A 340 18.93 -10.91 -7.93
C THR A 340 18.17 -10.82 -6.60
N THR A 341 17.09 -10.04 -6.52
CA THR A 341 16.34 -9.81 -5.28
C THR A 341 14.87 -10.14 -5.37
N LEU A 342 14.29 -10.17 -6.58
CA LEU A 342 12.87 -10.41 -6.80
C LEU A 342 12.56 -11.90 -6.54
N GLU A 343 11.79 -12.14 -5.46
CA GLU A 343 11.39 -13.49 -5.02
C GLU A 343 10.00 -13.86 -5.49
N ARG A 344 9.10 -12.87 -5.67
CA ARG A 344 7.73 -13.06 -6.12
C ARG A 344 7.34 -12.01 -7.16
N LEU A 345 6.78 -12.48 -8.27
CA LEU A 345 6.16 -11.66 -9.30
C LEU A 345 4.76 -12.18 -9.57
N ASP A 346 3.75 -11.33 -9.35
CA ASP A 346 2.36 -11.58 -9.71
C ASP A 346 1.88 -10.47 -10.64
N LEU A 347 1.60 -10.80 -11.90
CA LEU A 347 1.25 -9.85 -12.94
C LEU A 347 0.02 -10.33 -13.71
N ASP A 348 -1.07 -9.59 -13.59
CA ASP A 348 -2.32 -9.89 -14.28
C ASP A 348 -2.82 -8.66 -15.06
N VAL A 349 -2.33 -8.53 -16.30
CA VAL A 349 -2.55 -7.34 -17.15
C VAL A 349 -2.78 -7.68 -18.62
N GLU A 350 -2.82 -8.97 -19.00
CA GLU A 350 -2.84 -9.35 -20.41
C GLU A 350 -4.08 -8.85 -21.17
N SER A 351 -5.21 -8.73 -20.50
CA SER A 351 -6.44 -8.22 -21.15
C SER A 351 -6.30 -6.78 -21.65
N HIS A 352 -5.52 -5.93 -20.99
CA HIS A 352 -5.26 -4.56 -21.45
C HIS A 352 -4.39 -4.47 -22.70
N ILE A 353 -3.54 -5.46 -22.95
CA ILE A 353 -2.65 -5.44 -24.11
C ILE A 353 -3.39 -5.91 -25.35
N PHE A 354 -4.23 -6.92 -25.22
CA PHE A 354 -4.91 -7.50 -26.38
C PHE A 354 -5.91 -6.57 -27.05
N SER A 355 -6.50 -5.63 -26.30
CA SER A 355 -7.46 -4.68 -26.87
C SER A 355 -6.79 -3.65 -27.78
N THR A 356 -5.52 -3.32 -27.56
CA THR A 356 -4.82 -2.23 -28.26
C THR A 356 -3.85 -2.68 -29.35
N VAL A 357 -3.31 -3.90 -29.27
CA VAL A 357 -2.14 -4.32 -30.10
C VAL A 357 -2.40 -5.59 -30.93
N TYR A 358 -3.58 -6.19 -30.91
CA TYR A 358 -3.84 -7.42 -31.64
C TYR A 358 -3.87 -7.21 -33.14
N ARG A 359 -2.74 -7.39 -33.85
CA ARG A 359 -2.61 -7.34 -35.32
C ARG A 359 -2.61 -8.71 -36.02
N GLY A 360 -2.75 -9.80 -35.29
CA GLY A 360 -2.82 -11.12 -35.94
C GLY A 360 -2.28 -12.27 -35.10
N PRO A 361 -2.52 -13.53 -35.48
CA PRO A 361 -2.07 -14.69 -34.75
C PRO A 361 -0.57 -14.90 -34.91
N GLY A 362 0.24 -14.30 -34.08
CA GLY A 362 1.67 -14.60 -34.02
C GLY A 362 2.60 -13.42 -33.76
N ASP A 363 2.18 -12.20 -33.98
CA ASP A 363 3.09 -11.06 -33.96
C ASP A 363 2.78 -10.13 -32.81
N PHE A 364 3.60 -10.20 -31.77
CA PHE A 364 3.71 -9.15 -30.76
C PHE A 364 4.81 -8.19 -31.21
N GLU A 365 4.46 -7.26 -32.10
CA GLU A 365 5.31 -6.10 -32.34
C GLU A 365 4.95 -5.02 -31.34
N PHE A 366 5.77 -4.88 -30.32
CA PHE A 366 5.73 -3.74 -29.43
C PHE A 366 6.53 -2.60 -30.06
N ASP A 367 5.89 -1.45 -30.23
CA ASP A 367 6.56 -0.27 -30.74
C ASP A 367 7.57 0.24 -29.70
N GLU A 368 8.86 0.06 -29.97
CA GLU A 368 9.94 0.37 -29.02
C GLU A 368 10.05 1.88 -28.73
N GLU A 369 9.61 2.73 -29.65
CA GLU A 369 9.72 4.19 -29.53
C GLU A 369 8.69 4.74 -28.55
N ASP A 370 7.48 4.20 -28.54
CA ASP A 370 6.41 4.68 -27.66
C ASP A 370 6.72 4.48 -26.17
N GLY A 371 7.34 3.36 -25.81
CA GLY A 371 7.73 3.08 -24.42
C GLY A 371 8.74 4.08 -23.82
N ARG A 372 9.62 4.67 -24.62
CA ARG A 372 10.61 5.67 -24.15
C ARG A 372 9.98 7.03 -23.91
N ALA A 373 9.09 7.46 -24.76
CA ALA A 373 8.45 8.76 -24.64
C ALA A 373 7.48 8.79 -23.45
N GLU A 374 6.68 7.75 -23.28
CA GLU A 374 5.73 7.61 -22.18
C GLU A 374 6.43 7.49 -20.80
N ALA A 375 7.54 6.75 -20.75
CA ALA A 375 8.29 6.56 -19.51
C ALA A 375 8.86 7.86 -18.92
N GLN A 376 9.00 8.93 -19.71
CA GLN A 376 9.57 10.20 -19.25
C GLN A 376 8.60 11.01 -18.37
N ALA A 377 7.29 10.77 -18.46
CA ALA A 377 6.28 11.60 -17.80
C ALA A 377 6.45 11.66 -16.26
N TYR A 378 6.79 10.54 -15.62
CA TYR A 378 6.86 10.41 -14.16
C TYR A 378 8.28 10.27 -13.61
N TRP A 379 9.30 10.47 -14.42
CA TRP A 379 10.69 10.28 -14.01
C TRP A 379 11.36 11.61 -13.68
N ILE A 380 12.07 11.67 -12.55
CA ILE A 380 12.90 12.83 -12.21
C ILE A 380 14.03 12.97 -13.23
N GLU A 381 14.62 11.85 -13.64
CA GLU A 381 15.70 11.79 -14.61
C GLU A 381 15.40 10.69 -15.63
N SER A 382 15.57 10.99 -16.90
CA SER A 382 15.45 9.99 -17.96
C SER A 382 16.43 8.84 -17.72
N PRO A 383 16.00 7.58 -17.91
CA PRO A 383 16.90 6.44 -17.77
C PRO A 383 18.07 6.55 -18.74
N PRO A 384 19.26 6.14 -18.31
CA PRO A 384 20.43 6.09 -19.19
C PRO A 384 20.20 5.08 -20.31
N ASN A 385 20.88 5.25 -21.43
CA ASN A 385 20.79 4.30 -22.56
C ASN A 385 21.09 2.84 -22.12
N SER A 386 21.98 2.65 -21.15
CA SER A 386 22.27 1.33 -20.60
C SER A 386 21.06 0.62 -19.98
N PHE A 387 20.04 1.35 -19.57
CA PHE A 387 18.77 0.76 -19.13
C PHE A 387 18.00 0.17 -20.34
N TRP A 388 17.91 0.92 -21.42
CA TRP A 388 17.19 0.50 -22.63
C TRP A 388 17.91 -0.60 -23.40
N ASP A 389 19.25 -0.65 -23.30
CA ASP A 389 20.10 -1.62 -23.94
C ASP A 389 20.27 -2.93 -23.14
N GLN A 390 19.64 -3.02 -21.95
CA GLN A 390 19.68 -4.24 -21.14
C GLN A 390 19.15 -5.43 -21.94
N ARG A 391 19.83 -6.57 -21.77
CA ARG A 391 19.43 -7.87 -22.29
C ARG A 391 19.11 -8.78 -21.13
N GLY A 392 18.10 -9.60 -21.27
CA GLY A 392 17.75 -10.58 -20.23
C GLY A 392 16.50 -11.36 -20.57
N CYS A 393 16.31 -12.44 -19.82
CA CYS A 393 15.14 -13.31 -19.92
C CYS A 393 14.75 -13.82 -18.52
N LEU A 394 13.68 -14.61 -18.40
CA LEU A 394 13.25 -15.16 -17.12
C LEU A 394 14.32 -15.95 -16.37
N LYS A 395 15.20 -16.62 -17.10
CA LYS A 395 16.29 -17.43 -16.51
C LYS A 395 17.27 -16.60 -15.67
N ASP A 396 17.35 -15.29 -15.92
CA ASP A 396 18.25 -14.39 -15.20
C ASP A 396 17.76 -14.03 -13.79
N PHE A 397 16.51 -14.37 -13.45
CA PHE A 397 15.95 -14.10 -12.13
C PHE A 397 16.35 -15.16 -11.12
N GLU A 398 17.53 -14.99 -10.53
CA GLU A 398 18.15 -15.98 -9.62
C GLU A 398 17.35 -16.15 -8.30
N ALA A 399 16.68 -15.12 -7.82
CA ALA A 399 15.95 -15.14 -6.55
C ALA A 399 14.48 -15.56 -6.70
N LEU A 400 13.93 -15.64 -7.93
CA LEU A 400 12.50 -15.80 -8.15
C LEU A 400 12.04 -17.21 -7.80
N LYS A 401 11.12 -17.28 -6.84
CA LYS A 401 10.52 -18.52 -6.31
C LYS A 401 9.06 -18.68 -6.73
N SER A 402 8.33 -17.57 -6.88
CA SER A 402 6.92 -17.57 -7.21
C SER A 402 6.65 -16.65 -8.41
N LEU A 403 6.06 -17.20 -9.44
CA LEU A 403 5.67 -16.50 -10.65
C LEU A 403 4.20 -16.76 -10.96
N SER A 404 3.41 -15.70 -11.06
CA SER A 404 2.02 -15.74 -11.47
C SER A 404 1.87 -14.72 -12.61
N ILE A 405 1.51 -15.18 -13.81
CA ILE A 405 1.61 -14.36 -15.03
C ILE A 405 0.72 -14.91 -16.15
N GLY A 406 0.29 -14.06 -17.06
CA GLY A 406 -0.41 -14.47 -18.25
C GLY A 406 0.47 -15.27 -19.22
N VAL A 407 -0.14 -16.18 -19.98
CA VAL A 407 0.58 -17.11 -20.88
C VAL A 407 1.43 -16.40 -21.94
N HIS A 408 0.98 -15.26 -22.43
CA HIS A 408 1.71 -14.55 -23.48
C HIS A 408 2.92 -13.79 -22.92
N PHE A 409 2.78 -13.19 -21.74
CA PHE A 409 3.90 -12.60 -21.03
C PHE A 409 4.93 -13.63 -20.61
N LEU A 410 4.48 -14.80 -20.13
CA LEU A 410 5.38 -15.89 -19.78
C LEU A 410 6.29 -16.26 -20.96
N LEU A 411 5.70 -16.45 -22.15
CA LEU A 411 6.44 -16.78 -23.35
C LEU A 411 7.33 -15.63 -23.84
N TYR A 412 6.85 -14.38 -23.76
CA TYR A 412 7.61 -13.21 -24.13
C TYR A 412 8.83 -13.01 -23.21
N PHE A 413 8.64 -13.11 -21.89
CA PHE A 413 9.73 -12.96 -20.91
C PHE A 413 10.71 -14.13 -20.96
N ALA A 414 10.27 -15.34 -21.33
CA ALA A 414 11.16 -16.47 -21.56
C ALA A 414 12.06 -16.24 -22.78
N THR A 415 11.51 -15.70 -23.88
CA THR A 415 12.30 -15.32 -25.06
C THR A 415 13.28 -14.20 -24.70
N GLY A 416 12.88 -13.30 -23.81
CA GLY A 416 13.70 -12.19 -23.33
C GLY A 416 13.64 -10.97 -24.23
N VAL A 417 14.24 -9.87 -23.77
CA VAL A 417 14.26 -8.57 -24.44
C VAL A 417 15.64 -8.30 -25.06
N ASN A 418 15.65 -7.57 -26.19
CA ASN A 418 16.87 -7.19 -26.90
C ASN A 418 17.77 -8.38 -27.32
N ASN A 419 17.21 -9.58 -27.48
CA ASN A 419 17.92 -10.77 -27.94
C ASN A 419 17.98 -10.81 -29.48
N GLU A 420 19.11 -11.23 -30.03
CA GLU A 420 19.35 -11.30 -31.48
C GLU A 420 18.56 -12.41 -32.21
N ASN A 421 17.72 -13.18 -31.47
CA ASN A 421 17.04 -14.37 -32.00
C ASN A 421 15.49 -14.24 -31.98
N ASP A 422 14.94 -13.12 -32.44
CA ASP A 422 13.49 -12.84 -32.40
C ASP A 422 12.61 -13.90 -33.14
N ASP A 423 13.17 -14.69 -34.04
CA ASP A 423 12.42 -15.66 -34.85
C ASP A 423 12.41 -17.11 -34.28
N LYS A 424 13.13 -17.40 -33.21
CA LYS A 424 13.21 -18.75 -32.67
C LYS A 424 12.23 -19.03 -31.53
N ILE A 425 11.45 -20.09 -31.73
CA ILE A 425 10.64 -20.66 -30.65
C ILE A 425 11.58 -21.18 -29.55
N VAL A 426 11.61 -20.47 -28.45
CA VAL A 426 12.40 -20.85 -27.29
C VAL A 426 11.62 -21.89 -26.46
N PRO A 427 12.22 -23.03 -26.10
CA PRO A 427 11.58 -23.97 -25.17
C PRO A 427 11.44 -23.34 -23.80
N LEU A 428 10.21 -23.09 -23.34
CA LEU A 428 9.92 -22.40 -22.08
C LEU A 428 10.67 -23.03 -20.88
N VAL A 429 10.74 -24.35 -20.85
CA VAL A 429 11.39 -25.12 -19.76
C VAL A 429 12.88 -24.81 -19.58
N GLU A 430 13.58 -24.36 -20.63
CA GLU A 430 15.00 -24.01 -20.57
C GLU A 430 15.26 -22.60 -20.05
N TYR A 431 14.21 -21.78 -20.02
CA TYR A 431 14.26 -20.35 -19.69
C TYR A 431 13.52 -19.98 -18.40
N LEU A 432 13.02 -20.97 -17.67
CA LEU A 432 12.47 -20.75 -16.34
C LEU A 432 13.55 -20.30 -15.34
N PRO A 433 13.18 -19.48 -14.35
CA PRO A 433 14.07 -19.12 -13.25
C PRO A 433 14.60 -20.38 -12.53
N PRO A 434 15.91 -20.44 -12.19
CA PRO A 434 16.53 -21.64 -11.65
C PRO A 434 15.97 -22.08 -10.29
N ASN A 435 15.46 -21.14 -9.49
CA ASN A 435 14.92 -21.38 -8.15
C ASN A 435 13.39 -21.27 -8.09
N LEU A 436 12.70 -21.34 -9.23
CA LEU A 436 11.25 -21.26 -9.28
C LEU A 436 10.61 -22.47 -8.63
N GLU A 437 9.77 -22.23 -7.61
CA GLU A 437 9.04 -23.24 -6.86
C GLU A 437 7.55 -23.31 -7.23
N TYR A 438 6.95 -22.18 -7.55
CA TYR A 438 5.53 -22.01 -7.85
C TYR A 438 5.34 -21.27 -9.18
N LEU A 439 4.50 -21.81 -10.06
CA LEU A 439 4.14 -21.20 -11.33
C LEU A 439 2.61 -21.20 -11.52
N CYS A 440 2.00 -20.04 -11.67
CA CYS A 440 0.59 -19.87 -12.03
C CYS A 440 0.51 -19.22 -13.41
N ILE A 441 -0.17 -19.86 -14.35
CA ILE A 441 -0.32 -19.42 -15.74
C ILE A 441 -1.79 -19.03 -15.96
N ARG A 442 -2.02 -17.75 -16.30
CA ARG A 442 -3.35 -17.23 -16.60
C ARG A 442 -3.59 -17.19 -18.11
N GLY A 443 -4.85 -17.24 -18.53
CA GLY A 443 -5.26 -17.07 -19.92
C GLY A 443 -4.88 -18.23 -20.86
N TYR A 444 -4.34 -19.34 -20.34
CA TYR A 444 -4.08 -20.50 -21.16
C TYR A 444 -5.34 -21.37 -21.30
N GLU A 445 -5.70 -21.67 -22.55
CA GLU A 445 -6.77 -22.61 -22.88
C GLU A 445 -6.23 -23.67 -23.81
N LYS A 446 -6.31 -24.93 -23.33
CA LYS A 446 -5.84 -26.10 -24.09
C LYS A 446 -6.61 -26.24 -25.41
N GLY A 447 -5.85 -26.45 -26.48
CA GLY A 447 -6.42 -26.63 -27.84
C GLY A 447 -6.60 -25.34 -28.62
N LYS A 448 -6.54 -24.14 -28.02
CA LYS A 448 -6.60 -22.88 -28.76
C LYS A 448 -5.38 -22.63 -29.65
N ARG A 449 -4.19 -22.93 -29.15
CA ARG A 449 -2.93 -22.74 -29.88
C ARG A 449 -1.99 -23.92 -29.66
N LYS A 450 -1.76 -24.71 -30.70
CA LYS A 450 -0.88 -25.91 -30.68
C LYS A 450 0.52 -25.61 -30.14
N ARG A 451 1.04 -24.40 -30.40
CA ARG A 451 2.34 -23.97 -29.89
C ARG A 451 2.35 -23.86 -28.37
N ASN A 452 1.32 -23.25 -27.79
CA ASN A 452 1.21 -23.13 -26.35
C ASN A 452 0.99 -24.50 -25.70
N ASP A 453 0.16 -25.36 -26.34
CA ASP A 453 -0.07 -26.73 -25.85
C ASP A 453 1.24 -27.51 -25.72
N ALA A 454 2.11 -27.45 -26.73
CA ALA A 454 3.41 -28.14 -26.68
C ALA A 454 4.32 -27.61 -25.55
N GLN A 455 4.29 -26.31 -25.26
CA GLN A 455 5.05 -25.72 -24.14
C GLN A 455 4.50 -26.16 -22.79
N MET A 456 3.16 -26.20 -22.66
CA MET A 456 2.50 -26.62 -21.41
C MET A 456 2.70 -28.12 -21.15
N ASP A 457 2.65 -28.96 -22.20
CA ASP A 457 2.97 -30.38 -22.07
C ASP A 457 4.44 -30.61 -21.64
N ALA A 458 5.37 -29.80 -22.15
CA ALA A 458 6.76 -29.83 -21.73
C ALA A 458 6.94 -29.39 -20.25
N LEU A 459 6.19 -28.40 -19.80
CA LEU A 459 6.19 -27.98 -18.38
C LEU A 459 5.69 -29.06 -17.44
N LYS A 460 4.64 -29.81 -17.83
CA LYS A 460 4.16 -30.95 -17.04
C LYS A 460 5.19 -32.05 -16.96
N ALA A 461 5.82 -32.37 -18.08
CA ALA A 461 6.89 -33.36 -18.10
C ALA A 461 8.09 -32.96 -17.23
N LEU A 462 8.37 -31.64 -17.13
CA LEU A 462 9.40 -31.11 -16.23
C LEU A 462 9.01 -31.29 -14.76
N LEU A 463 7.75 -31.01 -14.39
CA LEU A 463 7.25 -31.17 -13.02
C LEU A 463 7.36 -32.65 -12.54
N ASP A 464 7.10 -33.60 -13.44
CA ASP A 464 7.21 -35.03 -13.16
C ASP A 464 8.67 -35.49 -13.02
N SER A 465 9.66 -34.66 -13.34
CA SER A 465 11.08 -34.95 -13.22
C SER A 465 11.65 -34.41 -11.90
N ASP A 466 12.44 -35.22 -11.20
CA ASP A 466 13.14 -34.80 -9.97
C ASP A 466 14.28 -33.76 -10.20
N SER A 467 14.36 -33.19 -11.41
CA SER A 467 15.50 -32.37 -11.83
C SER A 467 15.26 -30.84 -11.68
N THR A 468 14.12 -30.43 -11.16
CA THR A 468 13.73 -29.00 -11.06
C THR A 468 13.40 -28.58 -9.63
N SER A 469 13.53 -27.27 -9.33
CA SER A 469 13.04 -26.67 -8.09
C SER A 469 11.53 -26.50 -8.08
N LEU A 470 10.87 -26.61 -9.24
CA LEU A 470 9.44 -26.38 -9.43
C LEU A 470 8.62 -27.45 -8.72
N LYS A 471 7.73 -27.02 -7.83
CA LYS A 471 6.88 -27.88 -6.98
C LYS A 471 5.44 -27.89 -7.42
N GLU A 472 4.94 -26.75 -7.90
CA GLU A 472 3.53 -26.57 -8.24
C GLU A 472 3.37 -25.76 -9.53
N ILE A 473 2.44 -26.20 -10.39
CA ILE A 473 1.99 -25.50 -11.59
C ILE A 473 0.47 -25.42 -11.58
N HIS A 474 -0.06 -24.23 -11.75
CA HIS A 474 -1.48 -23.96 -11.92
C HIS A 474 -1.77 -23.34 -13.28
N GLY A 475 -3.01 -23.47 -13.76
CA GLY A 475 -3.44 -22.88 -15.03
C GLY A 475 -3.10 -23.70 -16.28
N VAL A 476 -2.63 -24.95 -16.14
CA VAL A 476 -2.33 -25.84 -17.26
C VAL A 476 -3.42 -26.90 -17.45
N ASP A 477 -3.93 -27.48 -16.36
CA ASP A 477 -5.02 -28.47 -16.42
C ASP A 477 -6.41 -27.81 -16.34
N GLU A 478 -6.49 -26.67 -15.68
CA GLU A 478 -7.66 -25.82 -15.56
C GLU A 478 -7.33 -24.43 -16.12
N CYS A 479 -8.28 -23.80 -16.78
CA CYS A 479 -8.10 -22.44 -17.25
C CYS A 479 -8.27 -21.46 -16.06
N ILE A 480 -7.22 -20.72 -15.74
CA ILE A 480 -7.31 -19.56 -14.84
C ILE A 480 -7.46 -18.32 -15.74
N PRO A 481 -8.59 -17.61 -15.70
CA PRO A 481 -8.79 -16.45 -16.55
C PRO A 481 -7.85 -15.31 -16.16
N ASN A 482 -7.52 -14.45 -17.13
CA ASN A 482 -6.95 -13.15 -16.85
C ASN A 482 -8.01 -12.25 -16.22
N ALA A 483 -7.58 -11.30 -15.42
CA ALA A 483 -8.45 -10.22 -14.95
C ALA A 483 -8.90 -9.35 -16.12
N GLU A 484 -10.15 -8.93 -16.09
CA GLU A 484 -10.76 -8.06 -17.12
C GLU A 484 -11.44 -6.87 -16.44
N ASP A 485 -11.43 -5.73 -17.15
CA ASP A 485 -12.23 -4.60 -16.75
C ASP A 485 -13.71 -4.94 -16.93
N ILE A 486 -14.52 -4.41 -16.03
CA ILE A 486 -15.95 -4.62 -16.05
C ILE A 486 -16.62 -3.26 -16.24
N ASP A 487 -17.40 -3.11 -17.29
CA ASP A 487 -18.12 -1.84 -17.58
C ASP A 487 -19.03 -1.43 -16.40
N PHE A 488 -19.68 -2.40 -15.78
CA PHE A 488 -20.53 -2.20 -14.60
C PHE A 488 -20.46 -3.44 -13.68
N PRO A 489 -19.50 -3.48 -12.77
CA PRO A 489 -19.41 -4.59 -11.83
C PRO A 489 -20.65 -4.64 -10.92
N ASP A 490 -21.25 -5.82 -10.81
CA ASP A 490 -22.43 -6.05 -9.95
C ASP A 490 -22.10 -6.01 -8.46
N ASN A 491 -20.85 -6.29 -8.11
CA ASN A 491 -20.36 -6.36 -6.73
C ASN A 491 -19.07 -5.56 -6.54
N TYR A 492 -18.85 -5.10 -5.31
CA TYR A 492 -17.58 -4.52 -4.93
C TYR A 492 -16.49 -5.60 -4.93
N PRO A 493 -15.36 -5.40 -5.62
CA PRO A 493 -14.26 -6.35 -5.56
C PRO A 493 -13.65 -6.41 -4.16
N ASP A 494 -13.07 -7.56 -3.84
CA ASP A 494 -12.31 -7.73 -2.61
C ASP A 494 -11.14 -6.74 -2.55
N LEU A 495 -10.91 -6.14 -1.39
CA LEU A 495 -9.81 -5.22 -1.15
C LEU A 495 -8.61 -5.98 -0.52
N LEU A 496 -7.39 -5.54 -0.82
CA LEU A 496 -6.18 -6.00 -0.13
C LEU A 496 -6.24 -5.73 1.39
N TRP A 497 -6.82 -4.59 1.75
CA TRP A 497 -7.04 -4.25 3.13
C TRP A 497 -8.40 -4.79 3.57
N LYS A 498 -8.35 -5.90 4.29
CA LYS A 498 -9.51 -6.42 5.03
C LYS A 498 -9.37 -5.95 6.47
N LEU A 499 -10.44 -5.35 7.00
CA LEU A 499 -10.55 -5.23 8.44
C LEU A 499 -10.40 -6.64 9.00
N PRO A 500 -9.52 -6.86 9.97
CA PRO A 500 -9.41 -8.17 10.59
C PRO A 500 -10.77 -8.56 11.18
N ASP A 501 -11.16 -9.82 11.00
CA ASP A 501 -12.46 -10.40 11.42
C ASP A 501 -12.80 -10.16 12.90
N GLU A 502 -11.80 -9.86 13.73
CA GLU A 502 -11.97 -9.51 15.14
C GLU A 502 -12.70 -8.17 15.39
N TRP A 503 -13.01 -7.39 14.34
CA TRP A 503 -13.72 -6.11 14.47
C TRP A 503 -15.21 -6.23 14.15
N SER A 504 -15.62 -7.29 13.45
CA SER A 504 -17.01 -7.52 13.07
C SER A 504 -17.90 -8.00 14.21
N ASP A 505 -17.33 -8.53 15.29
CA ASP A 505 -18.09 -9.22 16.34
C ASP A 505 -18.40 -8.36 17.59
N GLU A 506 -18.02 -7.08 17.61
CA GLU A 506 -18.19 -6.24 18.81
C GLU A 506 -19.14 -5.02 18.63
N GLU A 507 -19.85 -4.93 17.50
CA GLU A 507 -20.79 -3.82 17.23
C GLU A 507 -22.28 -4.24 17.27
N GLU A 508 -22.63 -5.37 17.93
CA GLU A 508 -24.01 -5.67 18.30
C GLU A 508 -24.28 -5.46 19.81
#